data_9a82e81c39526fb86683b021445d3de5
#
_entry.id   9a82e81c39526fb86683b021445d3de5
#
_cell.length_a   1.000
_cell.length_b   1.000
_cell.length_c   1.000
_cell.angle_alpha   90.00
_cell.angle_beta   90.00
_cell.angle_gamma   90.00
#
_symmetry.space_group_name_H-M   'P 1'
#
loop_
_entity.id
_entity.type
_entity.pdbx_description
1 polymer ?
#
loop_
_entity_poly.entity_id
_entity_poly.type
_entity_poly.pdbx_seq_one_letter_code
_entity_poly.pdbx_strand_id
1 'polypeptide(L)'
;MSSTALNSEINEWDDPEIDLDAHLLRGIYAIGFEKPSPVQKKVIKPMTKIRENGKRRDIIAQAQSGTGKTGAFSISALQIVDQSVKKTQVLILAPTHELARQIQGVIDSLSIYLKIQTQLLIGGTNIEESKKNLEQNTPHIAIGTP
;
A
#
# COMPACT_ATOMS: atom_id res chain seq x y z
N MET A 1 -29.56 -15.12 -4.05
CA MET A 1 -28.29 -14.75 -3.40
C MET A 1 -27.96 -13.33 -3.80
N SER A 2 -28.16 -12.42 -2.89
CA SER A 2 -28.02 -10.99 -3.15
C SER A 2 -26.54 -10.63 -3.35
N SER A 3 -26.20 -10.22 -4.55
CA SER A 3 -24.96 -9.50 -4.86
C SER A 3 -25.03 -8.06 -4.34
N THR A 4 -25.45 -7.90 -3.12
CA THR A 4 -25.48 -6.63 -2.42
C THR A 4 -24.14 -6.44 -1.78
N ALA A 5 -23.26 -5.67 -2.38
CA ALA A 5 -22.20 -4.95 -1.68
C ALA A 5 -20.95 -4.68 -2.55
N LEU A 6 -21.11 -4.45 -3.82
CA LEU A 6 -19.99 -4.02 -4.66
C LEU A 6 -20.15 -2.60 -5.22
N ASN A 7 -21.17 -1.87 -4.78
CA ASN A 7 -21.33 -0.45 -5.10
C ASN A 7 -20.71 0.43 -4.01
N SER A 8 -19.45 0.17 -3.68
CA SER A 8 -18.74 1.03 -2.76
C SER A 8 -17.49 1.59 -3.40
N GLU A 9 -17.67 2.19 -4.56
CA GLU A 9 -16.61 3.01 -5.16
C GLU A 9 -16.45 4.29 -4.33
N ILE A 10 -15.20 4.63 -4.04
CA ILE A 10 -14.88 5.94 -3.48
C ILE A 10 -14.86 6.97 -4.62
N ASN A 11 -15.32 8.16 -4.36
CA ASN A 11 -15.26 9.25 -5.34
C ASN A 11 -14.15 10.26 -5.06
N GLU A 12 -13.87 10.48 -3.80
CA GLU A 12 -12.85 11.39 -3.31
C GLU A 12 -11.96 10.67 -2.28
N TRP A 13 -10.75 11.19 -2.05
CA TRP A 13 -9.82 10.60 -1.07
C TRP A 13 -10.28 10.73 0.37
N ASP A 14 -11.05 11.77 0.68
CA ASP A 14 -11.61 12.05 2.00
C ASP A 14 -12.99 11.42 2.23
N ASP A 15 -13.35 10.44 1.41
CA ASP A 15 -14.59 9.69 1.57
C ASP A 15 -14.63 9.03 2.95
N PRO A 16 -15.62 9.36 3.80
CA PRO A 16 -15.70 8.82 5.16
C PRO A 16 -15.87 7.31 5.21
N GLU A 17 -16.29 6.69 4.12
CA GLU A 17 -16.43 5.24 4.06
C GLU A 17 -15.10 4.49 4.01
N ILE A 18 -14.01 5.13 3.57
CA ILE A 18 -12.68 4.52 3.62
C ILE A 18 -11.88 4.97 4.83
N ASP A 19 -12.22 6.11 5.41
CA ASP A 19 -11.62 6.66 6.62
C ASP A 19 -10.10 6.59 6.62
N LEU A 20 -9.49 7.14 5.56
CA LEU A 20 -8.03 7.17 5.43
C LEU A 20 -7.39 7.95 6.57
N ASP A 21 -6.26 7.46 7.07
CA ASP A 21 -5.43 8.18 8.02
C ASP A 21 -5.16 9.61 7.51
N ALA A 22 -5.34 10.61 8.38
CA ALA A 22 -5.21 12.02 8.01
C ALA A 22 -3.81 12.38 7.47
N HIS A 23 -2.77 11.75 7.98
CA HIS A 23 -1.40 11.95 7.51
C HIS A 23 -1.15 11.26 6.17
N LEU A 24 -1.76 10.10 5.94
CA LEU A 24 -1.75 9.44 4.64
C LEU A 24 -2.48 10.29 3.60
N LEU A 25 -3.65 10.79 3.93
CA LEU A 25 -4.43 11.69 3.07
C LEU A 25 -3.62 12.92 2.65
N ARG A 26 -2.91 13.52 3.60
CA ARG A 26 -2.00 14.63 3.33
C ARG A 26 -0.87 14.25 2.36
N GLY A 27 -0.30 13.06 2.51
CA GLY A 27 0.71 12.52 1.59
C GLY A 27 0.16 12.31 0.18
N ILE A 28 -1.06 11.81 0.06
CA ILE A 28 -1.74 11.60 -1.22
C ILE A 28 -1.89 12.93 -2.00
N TYR A 29 -2.37 13.96 -1.35
CA TYR A 29 -2.50 15.28 -1.98
C TYR A 29 -1.13 15.93 -2.26
N ALA A 30 -0.15 15.73 -1.39
CA ALA A 30 1.19 16.29 -1.57
C ALA A 30 1.92 15.77 -2.81
N ILE A 31 1.65 14.54 -3.24
CA ILE A 31 2.22 13.99 -4.49
C ILE A 31 1.39 14.33 -5.74
N GLY A 32 0.32 15.10 -5.60
CA GLY A 32 -0.50 15.57 -6.71
C GLY A 32 -1.64 14.64 -7.13
N PHE A 33 -2.00 13.68 -6.30
CA PHE A 33 -3.18 12.84 -6.53
C PHE A 33 -4.44 13.59 -6.11
N GLU A 34 -5.01 14.34 -7.04
CA GLU A 34 -6.20 15.16 -6.77
C GLU A 34 -7.44 14.29 -6.53
N LYS A 35 -7.64 13.29 -7.37
CA LYS A 35 -8.79 12.36 -7.31
C LYS A 35 -8.36 10.92 -7.54
N PRO A 36 -9.08 9.96 -6.95
CA PRO A 36 -8.81 8.55 -7.21
C PRO A 36 -9.07 8.19 -8.67
N SER A 37 -8.16 7.40 -9.24
CA SER A 37 -8.36 6.81 -10.58
C SER A 37 -9.46 5.73 -10.55
N PRO A 38 -9.99 5.30 -11.70
CA PRO A 38 -11.03 4.25 -11.73
C PRO A 38 -10.66 2.96 -11.00
N VAL A 39 -9.41 2.49 -11.10
CA VAL A 39 -8.97 1.30 -10.38
C VAL A 39 -8.84 1.56 -8.89
N GLN A 40 -8.36 2.73 -8.48
CA GLN A 40 -8.26 3.14 -7.08
C GLN A 40 -9.63 3.21 -6.41
N LYS A 41 -10.61 3.79 -7.08
CA LYS A 41 -12.01 3.85 -6.61
C LYS A 41 -12.58 2.49 -6.26
N LYS A 42 -12.27 1.48 -7.07
CA LYS A 42 -12.81 0.13 -6.92
C LYS A 42 -12.11 -0.72 -5.86
N VAL A 43 -10.79 -0.56 -5.71
CA VAL A 43 -10.00 -1.55 -4.94
C VAL A 43 -9.61 -1.09 -3.54
N ILE A 44 -9.45 0.21 -3.29
CA ILE A 44 -8.94 0.70 -1.99
C ILE A 44 -9.87 0.31 -0.85
N LYS A 45 -11.16 0.56 -0.97
CA LYS A 45 -12.13 0.23 0.07
C LYS A 45 -12.16 -1.27 0.40
N PRO A 46 -12.30 -2.20 -0.56
CA PRO A 46 -12.28 -3.63 -0.25
C PRO A 46 -10.91 -4.12 0.27
N MET A 47 -9.80 -3.49 -0.10
CA MET A 47 -8.47 -3.85 0.41
C MET A 47 -8.26 -3.42 1.86
N THR A 48 -8.84 -2.31 2.28
CA THR A 48 -8.60 -1.72 3.61
C THR A 48 -9.62 -2.16 4.65
N LYS A 49 -10.85 -2.46 4.25
CA LYS A 49 -11.92 -2.87 5.17
C LYS A 49 -11.71 -4.26 5.75
N ILE A 50 -11.93 -4.36 7.06
CA ILE A 50 -12.05 -5.63 7.77
C ILE A 50 -13.51 -6.08 7.71
N ARG A 51 -13.75 -7.34 7.37
CA ARG A 51 -15.07 -7.98 7.37
C ARG A 51 -15.52 -8.29 8.81
N GLU A 52 -16.79 -8.62 8.97
CA GLU A 52 -17.38 -9.07 10.24
C GLU A 52 -16.64 -10.27 10.87
N ASN A 53 -16.02 -11.11 10.04
CA ASN A 53 -15.20 -12.25 10.50
C ASN A 53 -13.76 -11.87 10.90
N GLY A 54 -13.41 -10.58 10.97
CA GLY A 54 -12.09 -10.08 11.33
C GLY A 54 -11.02 -10.21 10.24
N LYS A 55 -11.38 -10.64 9.02
CA LYS A 55 -10.44 -10.83 7.91
C LYS A 55 -10.65 -9.79 6.81
N ARG A 56 -9.58 -9.46 6.09
CA ARG A 56 -9.64 -8.71 4.83
C ARG A 56 -9.96 -9.63 3.66
N ARG A 57 -10.36 -9.05 2.55
CA ARG A 57 -10.57 -9.80 1.30
C ARG A 57 -9.26 -10.02 0.56
N ASP A 58 -9.13 -11.18 -0.07
CA ASP A 58 -8.18 -11.36 -1.16
C ASP A 58 -8.73 -10.65 -2.39
N ILE A 59 -7.87 -9.95 -3.12
CA ILE A 59 -8.27 -9.14 -4.27
C ILE A 59 -7.36 -9.46 -5.43
N ILE A 60 -7.97 -9.71 -6.58
CA ILE A 60 -7.29 -9.75 -7.87
C ILE A 60 -7.77 -8.54 -8.66
N ALA A 61 -6.84 -7.65 -8.99
CA ALA A 61 -7.13 -6.47 -9.78
C ALA A 61 -6.26 -6.46 -11.04
N GLN A 62 -6.91 -6.33 -12.17
CA GLN A 62 -6.25 -6.17 -13.46
C GLN A 62 -6.66 -4.84 -14.07
N ALA A 63 -5.68 -4.07 -14.51
CA ALA A 63 -5.87 -2.83 -15.20
C ALA A 63 -4.68 -2.54 -16.13
N GLN A 64 -4.88 -1.71 -17.13
CA GLN A 64 -3.82 -1.31 -18.04
C GLN A 64 -2.69 -0.56 -17.30
N SER A 65 -1.49 -0.58 -17.88
CA SER A 65 -0.36 0.21 -17.39
C SER A 65 -0.71 1.70 -17.33
N GLY A 66 -0.24 2.40 -16.29
CA GLY A 66 -0.49 3.82 -16.11
C GLY A 66 -1.87 4.20 -15.57
N THR A 67 -2.68 3.25 -15.10
CA THR A 67 -4.03 3.48 -14.58
C THR A 67 -4.11 3.70 -13.07
N GLY A 68 -2.96 3.69 -12.37
CA GLY A 68 -2.90 3.94 -10.94
C GLY A 68 -2.92 2.70 -10.06
N LYS A 69 -2.60 1.51 -10.59
CA LYS A 69 -2.50 0.26 -9.80
C LYS A 69 -1.51 0.36 -8.66
N THR A 70 -0.31 0.88 -8.91
CA THR A 70 0.72 1.06 -7.87
C THR A 70 0.24 1.98 -6.76
N GLY A 71 -0.40 3.09 -7.08
CA GLY A 71 -1.02 3.96 -6.09
C GLY A 71 -2.10 3.25 -5.30
N ALA A 72 -2.92 2.43 -5.94
CA ALA A 72 -4.02 1.71 -5.30
C ALA A 72 -3.52 0.77 -4.19
N PHE A 73 -2.59 -0.13 -4.48
CA PHE A 73 -2.09 -1.05 -3.46
C PHE A 73 -1.13 -0.37 -2.48
N SER A 74 -0.39 0.66 -2.89
CA SER A 74 0.49 1.43 -2.00
C SER A 74 -0.30 2.18 -0.92
N ILE A 75 -1.35 2.88 -1.31
CA ILE A 75 -2.26 3.56 -0.36
C ILE A 75 -2.92 2.54 0.56
N SER A 76 -3.39 1.44 0.01
CA SER A 76 -4.03 0.39 0.81
C SER A 76 -3.04 -0.24 1.82
N ALA A 77 -1.81 -0.52 1.41
CA ALA A 77 -0.76 -1.03 2.29
C ALA A 77 -0.46 -0.06 3.43
N LEU A 78 -0.30 1.21 3.12
CA LEU A 78 -0.05 2.26 4.13
C LEU A 78 -1.21 2.43 5.10
N GLN A 79 -2.44 2.32 4.63
CA GLN A 79 -3.64 2.43 5.46
C GLN A 79 -3.77 1.29 6.47
N ILE A 80 -3.37 0.07 6.10
CA ILE A 80 -3.53 -1.11 6.96
C ILE A 80 -2.38 -1.33 7.95
N VAL A 81 -1.25 -0.64 7.79
CA VAL A 81 -0.10 -0.75 8.68
C VAL A 81 -0.38 -0.03 9.99
N ASP A 82 -0.15 -0.73 11.10
CA ASP A 82 -0.09 -0.13 12.43
C ASP A 82 1.31 0.43 12.67
N GLN A 83 1.44 1.75 12.68
CA GLN A 83 2.71 2.45 12.82
C GLN A 83 3.37 2.25 14.19
N SER A 84 2.60 1.87 15.20
CA SER A 84 3.09 1.61 16.57
C SER A 84 3.76 0.25 16.72
N VAL A 85 3.48 -0.67 15.79
CA VAL A 85 3.99 -2.04 15.83
C VAL A 85 5.23 -2.16 14.96
N LYS A 86 6.39 -2.30 15.59
CA LYS A 86 7.70 -2.46 14.90
C LYS A 86 7.88 -3.89 14.39
N LYS A 87 7.07 -4.27 13.42
CA LYS A 87 7.13 -5.56 12.72
C LYS A 87 6.81 -5.37 11.25
N THR A 88 7.34 -6.24 10.41
CA THR A 88 6.96 -6.29 9.00
C THR A 88 5.52 -6.79 8.89
N GLN A 89 4.65 -5.96 8.35
CA GLN A 89 3.22 -6.21 8.26
C GLN A 89 2.75 -6.39 6.82
N VAL A 90 3.53 -5.88 5.86
CA VAL A 90 3.23 -5.97 4.43
C VAL A 90 4.48 -6.42 3.67
N LEU A 91 4.29 -7.38 2.77
CA LEU A 91 5.30 -7.79 1.80
C LEU A 91 4.76 -7.53 0.40
N ILE A 92 5.53 -6.80 -0.39
CA ILE A 92 5.24 -6.51 -1.80
C ILE A 92 6.28 -7.18 -2.67
N LEU A 93 5.84 -8.00 -3.61
CA LEU A 93 6.71 -8.65 -4.58
C LEU A 93 6.51 -8.06 -5.97
N ALA A 94 7.61 -7.73 -6.62
CA ALA A 94 7.64 -7.22 -7.98
C ALA A 94 8.51 -8.15 -8.86
N PRO A 95 8.22 -8.27 -10.17
CA PRO A 95 8.96 -9.17 -11.05
C PRO A 95 10.37 -8.67 -11.40
N THR A 96 10.65 -7.38 -11.24
CA THR A 96 11.94 -6.77 -11.58
C THR A 96 12.44 -5.85 -10.47
N HIS A 97 13.78 -5.68 -10.40
CA HIS A 97 14.41 -4.74 -9.47
C HIS A 97 13.95 -3.29 -9.71
N GLU A 98 13.80 -2.91 -10.98
CA GLU A 98 13.36 -1.57 -11.35
C GLU A 98 11.94 -1.28 -10.84
N LEU A 99 11.01 -2.21 -11.03
CA LEU A 99 9.64 -2.07 -10.54
C LEU A 99 9.60 -2.05 -9.01
N ALA A 100 10.40 -2.88 -8.34
CA ALA A 100 10.50 -2.87 -6.88
C ALA A 100 10.96 -1.50 -6.35
N ARG A 101 11.96 -0.88 -6.98
CA ARG A 101 12.42 0.47 -6.64
C ARG A 101 11.36 1.54 -6.91
N GLN A 102 10.64 1.45 -8.02
CA GLN A 102 9.55 2.37 -8.34
C GLN A 102 8.42 2.29 -7.30
N ILE A 103 8.04 1.08 -6.89
CA ILE A 103 7.04 0.86 -5.86
C ILE A 103 7.49 1.45 -4.53
N GLN A 104 8.73 1.21 -4.12
CA GLN A 104 9.28 1.81 -2.91
C GLN A 104 9.23 3.33 -2.97
N GLY A 105 9.65 3.93 -4.08
CA GLY A 105 9.60 5.38 -4.27
C GLY A 105 8.20 5.96 -4.13
N VAL A 106 7.18 5.29 -4.65
CA VAL A 106 5.78 5.70 -4.49
C VAL A 106 5.33 5.60 -3.03
N ILE A 107 5.64 4.50 -2.35
CA ILE A 107 5.28 4.30 -0.95
C ILE A 107 5.98 5.32 -0.06
N ASP A 108 7.26 5.57 -0.25
CA ASP A 108 8.03 6.54 0.53
C ASP A 108 7.48 7.96 0.31
N SER A 109 7.10 8.31 -0.91
CA SER A 109 6.49 9.62 -1.21
C SER A 109 5.12 9.78 -0.56
N LEU A 110 4.29 8.75 -0.55
CA LEU A 110 2.98 8.75 0.10
C LEU A 110 3.08 8.81 1.62
N SER A 111 4.14 8.25 2.20
CA SER A 111 4.31 8.07 3.64
C SER A 111 5.11 9.16 4.34
N ILE A 112 5.41 10.28 3.67
CA ILE A 112 6.26 11.35 4.23
C ILE A 112 5.78 11.93 5.56
N TYR A 113 4.48 11.86 5.84
CA TYR A 113 3.86 12.31 7.10
C TYR A 113 3.54 11.18 8.06
N LEU A 114 3.90 9.94 7.71
CA LEU A 114 3.70 8.73 8.50
C LEU A 114 5.02 8.28 9.13
N LYS A 115 4.93 7.55 10.23
CA LYS A 115 6.08 6.91 10.87
C LYS A 115 6.25 5.46 10.38
N ILE A 116 6.32 5.29 9.07
CA ILE A 116 6.45 3.99 8.42
C ILE A 116 7.85 3.86 7.81
N GLN A 117 8.47 2.71 8.03
CA GLN A 117 9.75 2.36 7.43
C GLN A 117 9.57 1.30 6.37
N THR A 118 10.25 1.46 5.25
CA THR A 118 10.28 0.49 4.14
C THR A 118 11.68 -0.08 3.99
N GLN A 119 11.77 -1.29 3.46
CA GLN A 119 13.05 -1.89 3.06
C GLN A 119 12.93 -2.57 1.71
N LEU A 120 13.91 -2.31 0.86
CA LEU A 120 14.04 -2.94 -0.45
C LEU A 120 14.91 -4.20 -0.35
N LEU A 121 14.38 -5.32 -0.83
CA LEU A 121 15.02 -6.63 -0.83
C LEU A 121 15.16 -7.13 -2.27
N ILE A 122 16.30 -6.83 -2.89
CA ILE A 122 16.60 -7.20 -4.29
C ILE A 122 17.97 -7.85 -4.38
N GLY A 123 18.17 -8.69 -5.39
CA GLY A 123 19.47 -9.31 -5.67
C GLY A 123 20.56 -8.27 -5.93
N GLY A 124 21.82 -8.63 -5.64
CA GLY A 124 22.98 -7.75 -5.78
C GLY A 124 23.23 -6.81 -4.59
N THR A 125 22.38 -6.82 -3.57
CA THR A 125 22.62 -6.17 -2.28
C THR A 125 23.31 -7.13 -1.31
N ASN A 126 24.00 -6.58 -0.30
CA ASN A 126 24.61 -7.39 0.73
C ASN A 126 23.54 -8.08 1.59
N ILE A 127 23.47 -9.41 1.51
CA ILE A 127 22.45 -10.23 2.20
C ILE A 127 22.56 -10.10 3.71
N GLU A 128 23.79 -10.05 4.25
CA GLU A 128 24.00 -9.96 5.69
C GLU A 128 23.59 -8.59 6.24
N GLU A 129 23.87 -7.53 5.50
CA GLU A 129 23.42 -6.19 5.84
C GLU A 129 21.89 -6.10 5.78
N SER A 130 21.27 -6.69 4.77
CA SER A 130 19.82 -6.75 4.64
C SER A 130 19.17 -7.50 5.80
N LYS A 131 19.74 -8.64 6.22
CA LYS A 131 19.30 -9.39 7.40
C LYS A 131 19.44 -8.59 8.68
N LYS A 132 20.59 -7.95 8.89
CA LYS A 132 20.84 -7.11 10.06
C LYS A 132 19.84 -5.96 10.16
N ASN A 133 19.52 -5.32 9.04
CA ASN A 133 18.51 -4.27 8.99
C ASN A 133 17.11 -4.80 9.32
N LEU A 134 16.76 -5.98 8.82
CA LEU A 134 15.47 -6.62 9.15
C LEU A 134 15.34 -6.94 10.64
N GLU A 135 16.42 -7.31 11.30
CA GLU A 135 16.46 -7.66 12.73
C GLU A 135 16.52 -6.43 13.64
N GLN A 136 17.33 -5.43 13.28
CA GLN A 136 17.63 -4.28 14.14
C GLN A 136 16.72 -3.08 13.86
N ASN A 137 16.35 -2.87 12.60
CA ASN A 137 15.50 -1.77 12.13
C ASN A 137 14.33 -2.33 11.35
N THR A 138 13.55 -3.22 11.96
CA THR A 138 12.47 -3.94 11.31
C THR A 138 11.55 -3.00 10.53
N PRO A 139 11.46 -3.10 9.20
CA PRO A 139 10.57 -2.27 8.41
C PRO A 139 9.12 -2.70 8.61
N HIS A 140 8.20 -1.77 8.45
CA HIS A 140 6.77 -2.08 8.41
C HIS A 140 6.37 -2.72 7.08
N ILE A 141 7.02 -2.30 5.99
CA ILE A 141 6.78 -2.77 4.63
C ILE A 141 8.10 -3.23 4.01
N ALA A 142 8.15 -4.47 3.58
CA ALA A 142 9.25 -5.00 2.78
C ALA A 142 8.82 -5.10 1.31
N ILE A 143 9.70 -4.69 0.40
CA ILE A 143 9.45 -4.68 -1.03
C ILE A 143 10.62 -5.38 -1.70
N GLY A 144 10.34 -6.35 -2.55
CA GLY A 144 11.44 -7.08 -3.18
C GLY A 144 11.04 -7.84 -4.43
N THR A 145 12.01 -8.60 -4.93
CA THR A 145 11.83 -9.55 -6.02
C THR A 145 11.93 -10.98 -5.46
N PRO A 146 11.28 -11.95 -6.12
CA PRO A 146 11.38 -13.36 -5.75
C PRO A 146 12.81 -13.89 -5.80
#